data_2e574cc2d1ae914f92945582c904fb68
#
_entry.id   2e574cc2d1ae914f92945582c904fb68
#
_cell.length_a   1.000
_cell.length_b   1.000
_cell.length_c   1.000
_cell.angle_alpha   90.00
_cell.angle_beta   90.00
_cell.angle_gamma   90.00
#
_symmetry.space_group_name_H-M   'P 1'
#
loop_
_entity.id
_entity.type
_entity.pdbx_description
1 polymer ?
#
loop_
_entity_poly.entity_id
_entity_poly.type
_entity_poly.pdbx_seq_one_letter_code
_entity_poly.pdbx_strand_id
1 'polypeptide(L)'
;MGHAAQAWERLSGMLTDADVSAIPELYTPDALYLEPYNPPHRGNLLIQAYLKDWLGGKDEVQVASLRVIESEDGKALGVEWTMSYTAAGRRWNDLPRASFFGFADDGRIDYHRDYT
;
A
#
# COMPACT_ATOMS: atom_id res chain seq x y z
N MET A 1 -1.96 17.93 -7.10
CA MET A 1 -1.78 16.78 -6.23
C MET A 1 -0.30 16.64 -5.88
N GLY A 2 0.00 16.43 -4.61
CA GLY A 2 1.36 16.28 -4.15
C GLY A 2 2.00 14.95 -4.54
N HIS A 3 3.31 14.90 -4.46
CA HIS A 3 4.09 13.71 -4.81
C HIS A 3 3.70 12.48 -3.97
N ALA A 4 3.48 12.66 -2.67
CA ALA A 4 3.10 11.55 -1.78
C ALA A 4 1.73 10.97 -2.16
N ALA A 5 0.76 11.82 -2.49
CA ALA A 5 -0.55 11.36 -2.93
C ALA A 5 -0.46 10.59 -4.26
N GLN A 6 0.45 10.99 -5.16
CA GLN A 6 0.69 10.26 -6.41
C GLN A 6 1.27 8.87 -6.16
N ALA A 7 2.16 8.74 -5.15
CA ALA A 7 2.70 7.43 -4.77
C ALA A 7 1.61 6.49 -4.29
N TRP A 8 0.65 7.01 -3.51
CA TRP A 8 -0.51 6.23 -3.10
C TRP A 8 -1.36 5.79 -4.29
N GLU A 9 -1.59 6.67 -5.26
CA GLU A 9 -2.34 6.30 -6.46
C GLU A 9 -1.66 5.19 -7.24
N ARG A 10 -0.32 5.24 -7.36
CA ARG A 10 0.43 4.15 -8.00
C ARG A 10 0.28 2.85 -7.23
N LEU A 11 0.41 2.89 -5.91
CA LEU A 11 0.25 1.69 -5.09
C LEU A 11 -1.17 1.12 -5.21
N SER A 12 -2.19 1.95 -5.13
CA SER A 12 -3.58 1.48 -5.25
C SER A 12 -3.84 0.85 -6.61
N GLY A 13 -3.26 1.38 -7.69
CA GLY A 13 -3.32 0.78 -9.01
C GLY A 13 -2.65 -0.59 -9.07
N MET A 14 -1.50 -0.75 -8.44
CA MET A 14 -0.81 -2.04 -8.34
C MET A 14 -1.66 -3.07 -7.60
N LEU A 15 -2.29 -2.67 -6.50
CA LEU A 15 -3.18 -3.56 -5.75
C LEU A 15 -4.38 -3.98 -6.58
N THR A 16 -5.00 -3.02 -7.26
CA THR A 16 -6.16 -3.26 -8.12
C THR A 16 -5.85 -4.22 -9.26
N ASP A 17 -4.69 -4.04 -9.88
CA ASP A 17 -4.25 -4.87 -11.01
C ASP A 17 -3.58 -6.17 -10.58
N ALA A 18 -3.36 -6.35 -9.28
CA ALA A 18 -2.58 -7.45 -8.71
C ALA A 18 -1.19 -7.57 -9.35
N ASP A 19 -0.59 -6.43 -9.69
CA ASP A 19 0.72 -6.37 -10.33
C ASP A 19 1.70 -5.62 -9.44
N VAL A 20 2.60 -6.35 -8.81
CA VAL A 20 3.58 -5.81 -7.86
C VAL A 20 4.97 -5.64 -8.49
N SER A 21 5.08 -5.72 -9.81
CA SER A 21 6.39 -5.69 -10.49
C SER A 21 7.16 -4.39 -10.25
N ALA A 22 6.48 -3.27 -10.05
CA ALA A 22 7.11 -1.97 -9.85
C ALA A 22 7.29 -1.60 -8.36
N ILE A 23 7.00 -2.50 -7.43
CA ILE A 23 7.19 -2.22 -6.00
C ILE A 23 8.63 -1.80 -5.67
N PRO A 24 9.69 -2.44 -6.22
CA PRO A 24 11.06 -1.99 -5.92
C PRO A 24 11.39 -0.57 -6.39
N GLU A 25 10.62 -0.03 -7.34
CA GLU A 25 10.79 1.35 -7.78
C GLU A 25 10.02 2.33 -6.88
N LEU A 26 8.98 1.87 -6.21
CA LEU A 26 8.13 2.70 -5.35
C LEU A 26 8.63 2.78 -3.91
N TYR A 27 9.29 1.73 -3.42
CA TYR A 27 9.81 1.63 -2.06
C TYR A 27 11.34 1.65 -2.07
N THR A 28 11.93 2.22 -1.02
CA THR A 28 13.40 2.24 -0.90
C THR A 28 13.95 0.83 -0.60
N PRO A 29 15.24 0.59 -0.88
CA PRO A 29 15.85 -0.73 -0.62
C PRO A 29 15.76 -1.20 0.83
N ASP A 30 15.65 -0.26 1.78
CA ASP A 30 15.57 -0.56 3.21
C ASP A 30 14.23 -0.15 3.84
N ALA A 31 13.21 0.06 3.01
CA ALA A 31 11.88 0.45 3.48
C ALA A 31 11.32 -0.52 4.52
N LEU A 32 10.57 0.02 5.47
CA LEU A 32 9.93 -0.77 6.52
C LEU A 32 8.42 -0.77 6.32
N TYR A 33 7.83 -1.96 6.24
CA TYR A 33 6.39 -2.14 6.14
C TYR A 33 5.88 -2.89 7.36
N LEU A 34 4.94 -2.29 8.07
CA LEU A 34 4.38 -2.80 9.31
C LEU A 34 2.87 -3.03 9.16
N GLU A 35 2.41 -4.15 9.71
CA GLU A 35 1.00 -4.49 9.76
C GLU A 35 0.64 -5.04 11.13
N PRO A 36 -0.66 -4.95 11.53
CA PRO A 36 -1.10 -5.61 12.76
C PRO A 36 -0.85 -7.13 12.66
N TYR A 37 -0.33 -7.71 13.75
CA TYR A 37 -0.21 -9.16 13.92
C TYR A 37 0.84 -9.86 13.06
N ASN A 38 1.57 -9.15 12.23
CA ASN A 38 2.63 -9.73 11.39
C ASN A 38 4.00 -9.18 11.77
N PRO A 39 5.08 -9.97 11.59
CA PRO A 39 6.42 -9.44 11.74
C PRO A 39 6.70 -8.33 10.74
N PRO A 40 7.60 -7.40 11.06
CA PRO A 40 7.98 -6.35 10.11
C PRO A 40 8.56 -6.92 8.81
N HIS A 41 8.23 -6.26 7.69
CA HIS A 41 8.80 -6.55 6.38
C HIS A 41 9.82 -5.45 6.06
N ARG A 42 11.09 -5.79 6.00
CA ARG A 42 12.13 -4.82 5.71
C ARG A 42 12.74 -5.05 4.34
N GLY A 43 12.78 -3.98 3.55
CA GLY A 43 13.38 -3.99 2.22
C GLY A 43 12.35 -4.16 1.12
N ASN A 44 12.57 -3.44 0.01
CA ASN A 44 11.60 -3.41 -1.10
C ASN A 44 11.35 -4.79 -1.71
N LEU A 45 12.36 -5.68 -1.72
CA LEU A 45 12.18 -7.02 -2.30
C LEU A 45 11.32 -7.92 -1.40
N LEU A 46 11.46 -7.81 -0.07
CA LEU A 46 10.61 -8.56 0.85
C LEU A 46 9.18 -8.01 0.84
N ILE A 47 9.02 -6.69 0.72
CA ILE A 47 7.71 -6.05 0.60
C ILE A 47 7.02 -6.54 -0.68
N GLN A 48 7.74 -6.59 -1.79
CA GLN A 48 7.21 -7.10 -3.05
C GLN A 48 6.73 -8.54 -2.91
N ALA A 49 7.55 -9.40 -2.33
CA ALA A 49 7.22 -10.81 -2.13
C ALA A 49 5.99 -10.97 -1.22
N TYR A 50 5.93 -10.19 -0.15
CA TYR A 50 4.80 -10.22 0.76
C TYR A 50 3.50 -9.77 0.07
N LEU A 51 3.52 -8.67 -0.67
CA LEU A 51 2.33 -8.16 -1.36
C LEU A 51 1.85 -9.13 -2.44
N LYS A 52 2.77 -9.77 -3.15
CA LYS A 52 2.43 -10.79 -4.14
C LYS A 52 1.67 -11.94 -3.47
N ASP A 53 2.17 -12.40 -2.33
CA ASP A 53 1.56 -13.49 -1.58
C ASP A 53 0.19 -13.07 -1.03
N TRP A 54 0.12 -11.85 -0.48
CA TRP A 54 -1.10 -11.30 0.11
C TRP A 54 -2.22 -11.13 -0.94
N LEU A 55 -1.86 -10.74 -2.16
CA LEU A 55 -2.82 -10.61 -3.27
C LEU A 55 -3.20 -11.96 -3.88
N GLY A 56 -2.40 -13.00 -3.63
CA GLY A 56 -2.69 -14.33 -4.13
C GLY A 56 -4.02 -14.84 -3.61
N GLY A 57 -4.85 -15.36 -4.50
CA GLY A 57 -6.18 -15.84 -4.13
C GLY A 57 -7.24 -14.76 -4.01
N LYS A 58 -6.89 -13.50 -4.23
CA LYS A 58 -7.84 -12.39 -4.27
C LYS A 58 -8.10 -11.99 -5.72
N ASP A 59 -9.37 -12.00 -6.13
CA ASP A 59 -9.79 -11.63 -7.48
C ASP A 59 -10.67 -10.40 -7.43
N GLU A 60 -10.72 -9.68 -8.55
CA GLU A 60 -11.57 -8.49 -8.70
C GLU A 60 -11.35 -7.50 -7.57
N VAL A 61 -10.08 -7.19 -7.33
CA VAL A 61 -9.68 -6.25 -6.27
C VAL A 61 -10.08 -4.83 -6.66
N GLN A 62 -10.73 -4.15 -5.73
CA GLN A 62 -11.10 -2.73 -5.86
C GLN A 62 -10.60 -1.97 -4.65
N VAL A 63 -10.04 -0.79 -4.90
CA VAL A 63 -9.54 0.10 -3.86
C VAL A 63 -10.25 1.44 -4.01
N ALA A 64 -10.84 1.93 -2.93
CA ALA A 64 -11.48 3.25 -2.91
C ALA A 64 -10.84 4.10 -1.82
N SER A 65 -10.32 5.26 -2.19
CA SER A 65 -9.76 6.22 -1.24
C SER A 65 -10.89 7.08 -0.67
N LEU A 66 -10.97 7.13 0.66
CA LEU A 66 -11.99 7.93 1.35
C LEU A 66 -11.43 9.28 1.78
N ARG A 67 -10.20 9.30 2.27
CA ARG A 67 -9.53 10.50 2.72
C ARG A 67 -8.03 10.36 2.51
N VAL A 68 -7.42 11.37 1.94
CA VAL A 68 -5.96 11.42 1.72
C VAL A 68 -5.46 12.73 2.33
N ILE A 69 -4.53 12.63 3.28
CA ILE A 69 -3.95 13.77 3.97
C ILE A 69 -2.44 13.73 3.80
N GLU A 70 -1.89 14.78 3.19
CA GLU A 70 -0.46 14.91 2.93
C GLU A 70 0.13 16.01 3.82
N SER A 71 1.31 15.76 4.40
CA SER A 71 2.02 16.78 5.17
C SER A 71 2.51 17.90 4.25
N GLU A 72 2.75 19.09 4.83
CA GLU A 72 3.22 20.25 4.06
C GLU A 72 4.53 19.99 3.34
N ASP A 73 5.45 19.24 3.96
CA ASP A 73 6.75 18.95 3.37
C ASP A 73 6.71 17.78 2.38
N GLY A 74 5.54 17.14 2.19
CA GLY A 74 5.40 16.02 1.28
C GLY A 74 6.04 14.73 1.74
N LYS A 75 6.52 14.66 2.97
CA LYS A 75 7.25 13.49 3.49
C LYS A 75 6.38 12.51 4.29
N ALA A 76 5.11 12.83 4.49
CA ALA A 76 4.18 11.95 5.20
C ALA A 76 2.82 11.98 4.54
N LEU A 77 2.12 10.84 4.59
CA LEU A 77 0.79 10.70 4.01
C LEU A 77 -0.05 9.77 4.88
N GLY A 78 -1.28 10.17 5.16
CA GLY A 78 -2.28 9.31 5.77
C GLY A 78 -3.41 9.07 4.80
N VAL A 79 -3.88 7.81 4.71
CA VAL A 79 -4.96 7.43 3.80
C VAL A 79 -5.97 6.57 4.55
N GLU A 80 -7.23 6.98 4.51
CA GLU A 80 -8.35 6.09 4.82
C GLU A 80 -8.89 5.53 3.51
N TRP A 81 -9.05 4.22 3.44
CA TRP A 81 -9.48 3.58 2.21
C TRP A 81 -10.26 2.31 2.50
N THR A 82 -10.92 1.80 1.49
CA THR A 82 -11.61 0.52 1.55
C THR A 82 -11.08 -0.39 0.47
N MET A 83 -11.14 -1.67 0.73
CA MET A 83 -10.75 -2.70 -0.22
C MET A 83 -11.89 -3.69 -0.38
N SER A 84 -12.15 -4.08 -1.62
CA SER A 84 -13.12 -5.11 -1.95
C SER A 84 -12.45 -6.16 -2.81
N TYR A 85 -12.78 -7.42 -2.62
CA TYR A 85 -12.24 -8.52 -3.43
C TYR A 85 -13.07 -9.77 -3.27
N THR A 86 -12.87 -10.71 -4.18
CA THR A 86 -13.42 -12.05 -4.09
C THR A 86 -12.31 -13.02 -3.69
N ALA A 87 -12.55 -13.86 -2.70
CA ALA A 87 -11.60 -14.87 -2.26
C ALA A 87 -12.37 -16.11 -1.80
N ALA A 88 -11.90 -17.29 -2.19
CA ALA A 88 -12.51 -18.58 -1.82
C ALA A 88 -14.01 -18.61 -2.12
N GLY A 89 -14.41 -18.07 -3.27
CA GLY A 89 -15.80 -18.06 -3.72
C GLY A 89 -16.70 -17.07 -2.99
N ARG A 90 -16.13 -16.16 -2.19
CA ARG A 90 -16.89 -15.19 -1.41
C ARG A 90 -16.46 -13.77 -1.74
N ARG A 91 -17.44 -12.87 -1.86
CA ARG A 91 -17.18 -11.45 -2.07
C ARG A 91 -17.09 -10.72 -0.73
N TRP A 92 -16.01 -9.96 -0.56
CA TRP A 92 -15.80 -9.06 0.56
C TRP A 92 -15.86 -7.63 0.03
N ASN A 93 -16.72 -6.80 0.61
CA ASN A 93 -16.93 -5.42 0.13
C ASN A 93 -16.58 -4.40 1.20
N ASP A 94 -15.92 -3.33 0.76
CA ASP A 94 -15.70 -2.12 1.55
C ASP A 94 -15.04 -2.38 2.91
N LEU A 95 -14.04 -3.27 2.92
CA LEU A 95 -13.28 -3.53 4.13
C LEU A 95 -12.47 -2.29 4.49
N PRO A 96 -12.69 -1.68 5.68
CA PRO A 96 -12.03 -0.43 6.03
C PRO A 96 -10.57 -0.63 6.39
N ARG A 97 -9.72 0.30 5.93
CA ARG A 97 -8.30 0.28 6.20
C ARG A 97 -7.80 1.71 6.36
N ALA A 98 -6.69 1.83 7.09
CA ALA A 98 -5.94 3.08 7.15
C ALA A 98 -4.47 2.78 6.94
N SER A 99 -3.78 3.61 6.18
CA SER A 99 -2.37 3.44 5.88
C SER A 99 -1.63 4.74 6.11
N PHE A 100 -0.43 4.65 6.67
CA PHE A 100 0.45 5.78 6.90
C PHE A 100 1.77 5.53 6.19
N PHE A 101 2.27 6.57 5.51
CA PHE A 101 3.49 6.48 4.70
C PHE A 101 4.46 7.57 5.08
N GLY A 102 5.75 7.23 5.09
CA GLY A 102 6.83 8.18 5.10
C GLY A 102 7.62 8.08 3.80
N PHE A 103 8.26 9.17 3.39
CA PHE A 103 8.96 9.25 2.11
C PHE A 103 10.40 9.68 2.30
N ALA A 104 11.32 9.03 1.58
CA ALA A 104 12.71 9.43 1.50
C ALA A 104 12.86 10.67 0.62
N ASP A 105 14.05 11.27 0.63
CA ASP A 105 14.32 12.48 -0.14
C ASP A 105 14.17 12.27 -1.66
N ASP A 106 14.35 11.03 -2.14
CA ASP A 106 14.15 10.71 -3.56
C ASP A 106 12.68 10.47 -3.93
N GLY A 107 11.77 10.59 -2.96
CA GLY A 107 10.34 10.44 -3.21
C GLY A 107 9.80 9.03 -3.08
N ARG A 108 10.66 8.04 -2.82
CA ARG A 108 10.19 6.67 -2.61
C ARG A 108 9.72 6.47 -1.18
N ILE A 109 8.82 5.51 -0.98
CA ILE A 109 8.31 5.16 0.34
C ILE A 109 9.42 4.46 1.14
N ASP A 110 9.74 4.98 2.31
CA ASP A 110 10.68 4.35 3.24
C ASP A 110 9.99 3.79 4.49
N TYR A 111 8.74 4.17 4.72
CA TYR A 111 7.94 3.69 5.84
C TYR A 111 6.49 3.52 5.38
N HIS A 112 5.88 2.39 5.76
CA HIS A 112 4.49 2.11 5.45
C HIS A 112 3.89 1.31 6.61
N ARG A 113 2.79 1.80 7.17
CA ARG A 113 2.10 1.08 8.25
C ARG A 113 0.61 1.02 7.95
N ASP A 114 0.07 -0.20 8.00
CA ASP A 114 -1.36 -0.43 7.79
C ASP A 114 -2.06 -0.68 9.12
N TYR A 115 -3.28 -0.21 9.19
CA TYR A 115 -4.24 -0.55 10.25
C TYR A 115 -5.52 -1.06 9.60
N THR A 116 -6.15 -1.99 10.27
CA THR A 116 -7.42 -2.57 9.81
C THR A 116 -8.52 -2.41 10.87
#